data_91448c09f80b6c66cc05a67fa8c21995
#
_entry.id   91448c09f80b6c66cc05a67fa8c21995
#
_cell.length_a   1.000
_cell.length_b   1.000
_cell.length_c   1.000
_cell.angle_alpha   90.00
_cell.angle_beta   90.00
_cell.angle_gamma   90.00
#
_symmetry.space_group_name_H-M   'P 1'
#
loop_
_entity.id
_entity.type
_entity.pdbx_description
1 polymer ?
#
loop_
_entity_poly.entity_id
_entity_poly.type
_entity_poly.pdbx_seq_one_letter_code
_entity_poly.pdbx_strand_id
1 'polypeptide(L)'
;MNLYLRNTGSHQTPLLDNSTDYRIHLPTNGPLVGGITIMGGRRVQIIGGQIDLTYPCSNDASDCIGIYIAKNSPGAVFVEGVWIHNAAGIGRTCPGGASSTSQTCSTGDGIDINTADDGTINVNTITLENIRVDGISGCSGYGDHADVFQPYQAPDDTIQIDRMTGLTNCQGFTLDPDLAYSVWHTFPASITIQNANIDATSNPYWGTAHFVDWWLTRGTGCMSGPLSLNDDYSSEPSIWPAPGTHACDARYSRGVFSWKDVHIRIGVPADGDFVPPGAVGLGYRSPGYRR
;
A
#
# COMPACT_ATOMS: atom_id res chain seq x y z
N MET A 1 -5.38 -3.18 -25.07
CA MET A 1 -5.40 -1.75 -25.52
C MET A 1 -4.29 -0.99 -24.80
N ASN A 2 -3.57 -0.11 -25.47
CA ASN A 2 -2.61 0.79 -24.80
C ASN A 2 -3.31 2.10 -24.44
N LEU A 3 -3.16 2.54 -23.20
CA LEU A 3 -3.66 3.81 -22.68
C LEU A 3 -2.47 4.61 -22.16
N TYR A 4 -2.25 5.80 -22.74
CA TYR A 4 -1.16 6.69 -22.38
C TYR A 4 -1.69 7.84 -21.53
N LEU A 5 -1.28 7.90 -20.26
CA LEU A 5 -1.63 8.99 -19.39
C LEU A 5 -0.74 10.21 -19.65
N ARG A 6 -1.29 11.38 -19.39
CA ARG A 6 -0.57 12.65 -19.42
C ARG A 6 -0.61 13.26 -18.04
N ASN A 7 0.45 13.90 -17.63
CA ASN A 7 0.44 14.64 -16.39
C ASN A 7 -0.52 15.85 -16.50
N THR A 8 -1.59 15.80 -15.74
CA THR A 8 -2.59 16.89 -15.65
C THR A 8 -2.42 17.74 -14.39
N GLY A 9 -1.49 17.34 -13.51
CA GLY A 9 -1.30 17.96 -12.21
C GLY A 9 -2.35 17.56 -11.16
N SER A 10 -3.15 16.53 -11.45
CA SER A 10 -4.21 16.03 -10.56
C SER A 10 -4.37 14.54 -10.70
N HIS A 11 -5.05 13.92 -9.73
CA HIS A 11 -5.45 12.53 -9.75
C HIS A 11 -6.25 12.17 -11.01
N GLN A 12 -6.04 10.97 -11.54
CA GLN A 12 -6.67 10.53 -12.78
C GLN A 12 -7.49 9.26 -12.58
N THR A 13 -8.70 9.27 -13.13
CA THR A 13 -9.58 8.10 -13.15
C THR A 13 -9.95 7.78 -14.58
N PRO A 14 -9.13 7.00 -15.30
CA PRO A 14 -9.47 6.58 -16.67
C PRO A 14 -10.69 5.67 -16.67
N LEU A 15 -11.60 5.91 -17.61
CA LEU A 15 -12.74 5.03 -17.83
C LEU A 15 -12.29 3.78 -18.59
N LEU A 16 -12.37 2.63 -17.94
CA LEU A 16 -11.97 1.35 -18.49
C LEU A 16 -13.18 0.46 -18.74
N ASP A 17 -13.24 -0.14 -19.93
CA ASP A 17 -14.26 -1.13 -20.28
C ASP A 17 -13.93 -2.48 -19.66
N ASN A 18 -14.88 -3.08 -18.95
CA ASN A 18 -14.70 -4.33 -18.20
C ASN A 18 -14.40 -5.56 -19.09
N SER A 19 -14.66 -5.48 -20.39
CA SER A 19 -14.37 -6.55 -21.34
C SER A 19 -12.98 -6.46 -21.98
N THR A 20 -12.26 -5.37 -21.73
CA THR A 20 -11.02 -5.03 -22.43
C THR A 20 -9.79 -5.17 -21.55
N ASP A 21 -8.70 -5.69 -22.11
CA ASP A 21 -7.39 -5.71 -21.48
C ASP A 21 -6.66 -4.39 -21.74
N TYR A 22 -6.13 -3.77 -20.69
CA TYR A 22 -5.42 -2.50 -20.78
C TYR A 22 -3.96 -2.63 -20.34
N ARG A 23 -3.10 -1.94 -21.06
CA ARG A 23 -1.78 -1.55 -20.60
C ARG A 23 -1.76 -0.04 -20.45
N ILE A 24 -1.68 0.41 -19.20
CA ILE A 24 -1.63 1.83 -18.85
C ILE A 24 -0.15 2.24 -18.80
N HIS A 25 0.18 3.27 -19.55
CA HIS A 25 1.50 3.86 -19.59
C HIS A 25 1.49 5.17 -18.81
N LEU A 26 2.24 5.22 -17.72
CA LEU A 26 2.50 6.46 -17.00
C LEU A 26 3.37 7.40 -17.86
N PRO A 27 3.37 8.72 -17.61
CA PRO A 27 4.20 9.66 -18.35
C PRO A 27 5.68 9.27 -18.27
N THR A 28 6.42 9.43 -19.38
CA THR A 28 7.85 9.09 -19.45
C THR A 28 8.77 10.29 -19.30
N ASN A 29 8.21 11.49 -19.42
CA ASN A 29 8.94 12.77 -19.34
C ASN A 29 8.84 13.46 -17.98
N GLY A 30 8.31 12.78 -16.99
CA GLY A 30 8.14 13.24 -15.63
C GLY A 30 7.12 12.38 -14.87
N PRO A 31 6.94 12.60 -13.56
CA PRO A 31 6.00 11.84 -12.77
C PRO A 31 4.55 12.16 -13.13
N LEU A 32 3.66 11.21 -12.91
CA LEU A 32 2.23 11.46 -12.81
C LEU A 32 1.95 12.12 -11.45
N VAL A 33 1.36 13.31 -11.46
CA VAL A 33 1.02 14.01 -10.21
C VAL A 33 -0.38 13.65 -9.75
N GLY A 34 -0.53 13.32 -8.46
CA GLY A 34 -1.81 13.11 -7.80
C GLY A 34 -2.31 11.66 -7.79
N GLY A 35 -1.68 10.75 -8.54
CA GLY A 35 -2.07 9.33 -8.52
C GLY A 35 -3.07 8.91 -9.58
N ILE A 36 -3.52 7.64 -9.47
CA ILE A 36 -4.43 7.00 -10.42
C ILE A 36 -5.45 6.10 -9.71
N THR A 37 -6.72 6.20 -10.12
CA THR A 37 -7.75 5.20 -9.80
C THR A 37 -7.88 4.21 -10.96
N ILE A 38 -7.74 2.92 -10.66
CA ILE A 38 -8.05 1.82 -11.58
C ILE A 38 -9.49 1.40 -11.31
N MET A 39 -10.37 1.69 -12.25
CA MET A 39 -11.79 1.33 -12.17
C MET A 39 -12.21 0.68 -13.49
N GLY A 40 -12.57 -0.60 -13.43
CA GLY A 40 -12.88 -1.38 -14.64
C GLY A 40 -11.64 -2.01 -15.30
N GLY A 41 -11.84 -2.54 -16.51
CA GLY A 41 -10.86 -3.33 -17.25
C GLY A 41 -10.89 -4.82 -16.88
N ARG A 42 -10.80 -5.70 -17.88
CA ARG A 42 -10.72 -7.15 -17.64
C ARG A 42 -9.36 -7.56 -17.08
N ARG A 43 -8.29 -6.99 -17.63
CA ARG A 43 -6.93 -7.07 -17.13
C ARG A 43 -6.28 -5.71 -17.27
N VAL A 44 -5.69 -5.20 -16.20
CA VAL A 44 -5.02 -3.92 -16.21
C VAL A 44 -3.56 -4.12 -15.84
N GLN A 45 -2.67 -3.59 -16.64
CA GLN A 45 -1.23 -3.66 -16.42
C GLN A 45 -0.63 -2.25 -16.39
N ILE A 46 0.19 -1.98 -15.36
CA ILE A 46 1.05 -0.79 -15.27
C ILE A 46 2.49 -1.28 -15.12
N ILE A 47 3.40 -0.85 -16.00
CA ILE A 47 4.82 -1.22 -15.91
C ILE A 47 5.68 0.02 -15.94
N GLY A 48 6.45 0.22 -14.85
CA GLY A 48 7.32 1.35 -14.66
C GLY A 48 6.59 2.67 -14.52
N GLY A 49 7.35 3.73 -14.38
CA GLY A 49 6.87 5.10 -14.20
C GLY A 49 6.87 5.54 -12.74
N GLN A 50 6.69 6.83 -12.57
CA GLN A 50 6.70 7.48 -11.26
C GLN A 50 5.38 8.18 -11.03
N ILE A 51 4.90 8.11 -9.80
CA ILE A 51 3.73 8.84 -9.30
C ILE A 51 4.20 9.74 -8.17
N ASP A 52 3.99 11.05 -8.30
CA ASP A 52 4.24 12.00 -7.22
C ASP A 52 2.91 12.31 -6.51
N LEU A 53 2.86 11.97 -5.23
CA LEU A 53 1.70 12.26 -4.40
C LEU A 53 1.51 13.76 -4.24
N THR A 54 0.27 14.20 -4.28
CA THR A 54 -0.08 15.59 -4.00
C THR A 54 0.00 15.83 -2.49
N TYR A 55 0.67 16.92 -2.08
CA TYR A 55 0.78 17.33 -0.69
C TYR A 55 0.57 18.85 -0.56
N PRO A 56 -0.21 19.32 0.39
CA PRO A 56 -1.09 18.55 1.27
C PRO A 56 -2.24 17.91 0.49
N CYS A 57 -2.73 16.79 1.03
CA CYS A 57 -3.92 16.14 0.53
C CYS A 57 -5.12 17.09 0.65
N SER A 58 -5.86 17.27 -0.41
CA SER A 58 -7.16 17.95 -0.34
C SER A 58 -8.19 17.02 0.32
N ASN A 59 -9.24 17.56 0.91
CA ASN A 59 -10.21 16.86 1.76
C ASN A 59 -10.91 15.62 1.15
N ASP A 60 -10.55 15.20 -0.05
CA ASP A 60 -11.03 13.98 -0.67
C ASP A 60 -9.92 12.93 -0.63
N ALA A 61 -10.08 11.93 0.24
CA ALA A 61 -9.06 10.91 0.49
C ALA A 61 -8.65 10.15 -0.79
N SER A 62 -9.57 9.95 -1.73
CA SER A 62 -9.27 9.25 -2.98
C SER A 62 -8.30 9.99 -3.88
N ASP A 63 -8.27 11.32 -3.82
CA ASP A 63 -7.38 12.16 -4.64
C ASP A 63 -5.91 12.14 -4.19
N CYS A 64 -5.62 11.48 -3.07
CA CYS A 64 -4.32 11.48 -2.44
C CYS A 64 -3.65 10.10 -2.43
N ILE A 65 -4.31 9.10 -2.97
CA ILE A 65 -3.79 7.74 -3.08
C ILE A 65 -2.96 7.62 -4.35
N GLY A 66 -1.77 7.05 -4.23
CA GLY A 66 -0.89 6.85 -5.39
C GLY A 66 -1.52 5.93 -6.43
N ILE A 67 -1.92 4.74 -6.02
CA ILE A 67 -2.69 3.80 -6.84
C ILE A 67 -3.90 3.32 -6.05
N TYR A 68 -5.07 3.69 -6.51
CA TYR A 68 -6.33 3.23 -5.95
C TYR A 68 -6.97 2.19 -6.88
N ILE A 69 -7.09 0.95 -6.40
CA ILE A 69 -7.78 -0.13 -7.11
C ILE A 69 -9.20 -0.15 -6.58
N ALA A 70 -10.09 0.52 -7.33
CA ALA A 70 -11.45 0.80 -6.90
C ALA A 70 -12.42 -0.30 -7.31
N LYS A 71 -13.64 -0.13 -6.84
CA LYS A 71 -14.81 -0.91 -7.22
C LYS A 71 -14.97 -1.07 -8.74
N ASN A 72 -15.72 -2.05 -9.15
CA ASN A 72 -15.97 -2.37 -10.57
C ASN A 72 -14.69 -2.69 -11.36
N SER A 73 -13.68 -3.23 -10.70
CA SER A 73 -12.45 -3.70 -11.32
C SER A 73 -12.41 -5.23 -11.31
N PRO A 74 -13.30 -5.94 -12.04
CA PRO A 74 -13.27 -7.38 -12.06
C PRO A 74 -12.09 -7.87 -12.90
N GLY A 75 -11.32 -8.80 -12.36
CA GLY A 75 -10.28 -9.49 -13.12
C GLY A 75 -8.89 -9.38 -12.54
N ALA A 76 -7.89 -9.02 -13.35
CA ALA A 76 -6.51 -8.99 -12.90
C ALA A 76 -5.92 -7.57 -12.98
N VAL A 77 -5.26 -7.15 -11.91
CA VAL A 77 -4.44 -5.93 -11.88
C VAL A 77 -2.99 -6.33 -11.64
N PHE A 78 -2.11 -5.86 -12.48
CA PHE A 78 -0.68 -6.09 -12.39
C PHE A 78 0.07 -4.77 -12.43
N VAL A 79 0.83 -4.49 -11.37
CA VAL A 79 1.67 -3.30 -11.26
C VAL A 79 3.11 -3.73 -11.01
N GLU A 80 4.03 -3.23 -11.83
CA GLU A 80 5.44 -3.58 -11.76
C GLU A 80 6.33 -2.35 -11.95
N GLY A 81 7.36 -2.24 -11.13
CA GLY A 81 8.43 -1.25 -11.33
C GLY A 81 8.00 0.21 -11.11
N VAL A 82 6.91 0.45 -10.40
CA VAL A 82 6.39 1.79 -10.14
C VAL A 82 7.05 2.37 -8.89
N TRP A 83 7.40 3.64 -8.96
CA TRP A 83 7.83 4.44 -7.82
C TRP A 83 6.72 5.42 -7.44
N ILE A 84 6.13 5.25 -6.26
CA ILE A 84 5.20 6.20 -5.66
C ILE A 84 5.99 7.05 -4.69
N HIS A 85 5.96 8.36 -4.87
CA HIS A 85 6.87 9.25 -4.17
C HIS A 85 6.15 10.50 -3.66
N ASN A 86 6.40 10.85 -2.41
CA ASN A 86 6.06 12.15 -1.89
C ASN A 86 7.27 13.08 -2.00
N ALA A 87 7.28 13.93 -3.02
CA ALA A 87 8.36 14.88 -3.25
C ALA A 87 8.57 15.87 -2.10
N ALA A 88 7.57 16.07 -1.24
CA ALA A 88 7.69 16.91 -0.05
C ALA A 88 8.51 16.24 1.07
N GLY A 89 8.66 14.92 1.02
CA GLY A 89 9.41 14.12 2.00
C GLY A 89 8.68 13.93 3.32
N ILE A 90 9.19 12.98 4.10
CA ILE A 90 8.71 12.67 5.45
C ILE A 90 9.11 13.80 6.40
N GLY A 91 8.24 14.12 7.36
CA GLY A 91 8.58 14.98 8.49
C GLY A 91 8.43 16.49 8.24
N ARG A 92 7.75 16.91 7.20
CA ARG A 92 7.37 18.31 7.08
C ARG A 92 6.37 18.70 8.17
N THR A 93 6.66 19.84 8.79
CA THR A 93 5.73 20.49 9.70
C THR A 93 4.45 20.84 8.93
N CYS A 94 3.30 20.44 9.45
CA CYS A 94 2.03 20.95 8.94
C CYS A 94 2.05 22.46 8.82
N PRO A 95 1.57 23.03 7.72
CA PRO A 95 1.33 24.47 7.67
C PRO A 95 0.37 24.84 8.79
N GLY A 96 0.84 25.63 9.79
CA GLY A 96 0.03 26.02 10.94
C GLY A 96 0.46 25.43 12.30
N GLY A 97 1.50 24.60 12.33
CA GLY A 97 2.08 24.03 13.56
C GLY A 97 1.33 22.81 14.09
N ALA A 98 1.86 22.19 15.15
CA ALA A 98 1.38 20.93 15.75
C ALA A 98 -0.06 20.95 16.29
N SER A 99 -0.72 22.08 16.30
CA SER A 99 -2.12 22.25 16.72
C SER A 99 -3.13 22.31 15.58
N SER A 100 -2.67 22.19 14.34
CA SER A 100 -3.56 22.20 13.18
C SER A 100 -4.39 20.89 13.19
N THR A 101 -5.67 21.06 13.47
CA THR A 101 -6.68 19.99 13.47
C THR A 101 -7.09 19.59 12.05
N SER A 102 -6.35 20.01 11.05
CA SER A 102 -6.72 19.82 9.66
C SER A 102 -5.97 18.63 9.07
N GLN A 103 -6.69 17.78 8.35
CA GLN A 103 -6.21 16.67 7.53
C GLN A 103 -5.14 17.06 6.49
N THR A 104 -4.82 18.35 6.41
CA THR A 104 -3.92 18.94 5.41
C THR A 104 -2.45 18.50 5.51
N CYS A 105 -2.14 17.58 6.40
CA CYS A 105 -0.77 17.12 6.66
C CYS A 105 -0.53 15.66 6.26
N SER A 106 -1.56 14.97 5.83
CA SER A 106 -1.46 13.60 5.32
C SER A 106 -1.13 13.60 3.81
N THR A 107 -0.42 12.58 3.38
CA THR A 107 -0.24 12.31 1.94
C THR A 107 -1.36 11.46 1.36
N GLY A 108 -2.16 10.77 2.19
CA GLY A 108 -2.93 9.62 1.75
C GLY A 108 -2.04 8.39 1.54
N ASP A 109 -2.63 7.32 1.05
CA ASP A 109 -1.98 6.02 0.94
C ASP A 109 -1.09 5.90 -0.30
N GLY A 110 -0.10 5.02 -0.22
CA GLY A 110 0.66 4.63 -1.40
C GLY A 110 -0.19 3.81 -2.36
N ILE A 111 -0.72 2.70 -1.87
CA ILE A 111 -1.61 1.81 -2.63
C ILE A 111 -2.77 1.39 -1.75
N ASP A 112 -3.99 1.61 -2.22
CA ASP A 112 -5.22 1.16 -1.57
C ASP A 112 -6.05 0.28 -2.50
N ILE A 113 -6.67 -0.75 -1.91
CA ILE A 113 -7.56 -1.69 -2.62
C ILE A 113 -8.94 -1.65 -1.97
N ASN A 114 -9.92 -1.25 -2.76
CA ASN A 114 -11.32 -1.16 -2.33
C ASN A 114 -12.26 -1.67 -3.43
N THR A 115 -12.22 -2.98 -3.68
CA THR A 115 -12.92 -3.61 -4.80
C THR A 115 -14.41 -3.85 -4.55
N ALA A 116 -14.87 -3.67 -3.32
CA ALA A 116 -16.25 -3.92 -2.91
C ALA A 116 -17.05 -2.68 -2.49
N ASP A 117 -16.52 -1.49 -2.70
CA ASP A 117 -17.13 -0.22 -2.25
C ASP A 117 -18.55 0.06 -2.80
N ASP A 118 -18.98 -0.58 -3.89
CA ASP A 118 -20.30 -0.38 -4.50
C ASP A 118 -21.39 -1.36 -4.05
N GLY A 119 -21.08 -2.22 -3.09
CA GLY A 119 -22.00 -3.25 -2.63
C GLY A 119 -21.95 -4.55 -3.44
N THR A 120 -21.00 -4.69 -4.36
CA THR A 120 -20.80 -5.88 -5.18
C THR A 120 -19.42 -6.47 -4.88
N ILE A 121 -19.37 -7.77 -4.63
CA ILE A 121 -18.08 -8.49 -4.52
C ILE A 121 -17.56 -8.76 -5.92
N ASN A 122 -16.40 -8.18 -6.24
CA ASN A 122 -15.67 -8.45 -7.47
C ASN A 122 -14.39 -9.20 -7.10
N VAL A 123 -14.28 -10.44 -7.55
CA VAL A 123 -13.09 -11.27 -7.27
C VAL A 123 -11.95 -10.87 -8.20
N ASN A 124 -10.85 -10.43 -7.63
CA ASN A 124 -9.68 -9.95 -8.36
C ASN A 124 -8.43 -10.77 -8.04
N THR A 125 -7.51 -10.78 -8.99
CA THR A 125 -6.12 -11.14 -8.76
C THR A 125 -5.27 -9.89 -8.89
N ILE A 126 -4.66 -9.47 -7.78
CA ILE A 126 -3.86 -8.25 -7.71
C ILE A 126 -2.41 -8.67 -7.48
N THR A 127 -1.53 -8.29 -8.38
CA THR A 127 -0.11 -8.59 -8.30
C THR A 127 0.69 -7.30 -8.33
N LEU A 128 1.50 -7.08 -7.30
CA LEU A 128 2.39 -5.93 -7.15
C LEU A 128 3.82 -6.46 -7.11
N GLU A 129 4.63 -6.07 -8.09
CA GLU A 129 6.01 -6.55 -8.21
C GLU A 129 6.99 -5.39 -8.32
N ASN A 130 8.05 -5.42 -7.53
CA ASN A 130 9.11 -4.42 -7.59
C ASN A 130 8.58 -2.98 -7.42
N ILE A 131 7.91 -2.71 -6.32
CA ILE A 131 7.27 -1.44 -6.02
C ILE A 131 8.05 -0.70 -4.94
N ARG A 132 8.22 0.60 -5.13
CA ARG A 132 8.74 1.49 -4.09
C ARG A 132 7.72 2.57 -3.75
N VAL A 133 7.52 2.79 -2.46
CA VAL A 133 6.60 3.80 -1.93
C VAL A 133 7.36 4.65 -0.90
N ASP A 134 7.67 5.87 -1.24
CA ASP A 134 8.48 6.76 -0.41
C ASP A 134 7.69 7.95 0.13
N GLY A 135 7.87 8.21 1.41
CA GLY A 135 7.44 9.46 2.01
C GLY A 135 5.97 9.51 2.41
N ILE A 136 5.38 8.35 2.67
CA ILE A 136 4.04 8.27 3.24
C ILE A 136 4.05 8.96 4.60
N SER A 137 3.19 9.96 4.75
CA SER A 137 3.15 10.82 5.92
C SER A 137 1.72 11.03 6.39
N GLY A 138 1.47 10.72 7.63
CA GLY A 138 0.15 10.83 8.26
C GLY A 138 0.25 10.67 9.76
N CYS A 139 -0.72 9.99 10.38
CA CYS A 139 -0.79 9.77 11.82
C CYS A 139 -0.80 11.06 12.60
N SER A 140 -1.56 12.04 12.14
CA SER A 140 -1.90 13.18 12.99
C SER A 140 -2.98 12.76 13.99
N GLY A 141 -3.02 13.33 15.20
CA GLY A 141 -3.94 12.95 16.29
C GLY A 141 -5.45 12.95 15.95
N TYR A 142 -5.82 12.96 14.69
CA TYR A 142 -7.18 13.14 14.20
C TYR A 142 -7.68 11.99 13.28
N GLY A 143 -6.99 10.85 13.29
CA GLY A 143 -7.50 9.65 12.62
C GLY A 143 -7.06 9.48 11.18
N ASP A 144 -6.19 10.35 10.66
CA ASP A 144 -5.54 10.11 9.38
C ASP A 144 -4.39 9.13 9.58
N HIS A 145 -4.58 7.92 9.10
CA HIS A 145 -3.51 6.95 8.98
C HIS A 145 -3.22 6.77 7.49
N ALA A 146 -2.09 7.26 7.06
CA ALA A 146 -1.62 7.04 5.70
C ALA A 146 -0.78 5.77 5.66
N ASP A 147 -1.08 4.90 4.73
CA ASP A 147 -0.52 3.55 4.61
C ASP A 147 0.38 3.42 3.39
N VAL A 148 1.45 2.64 3.51
CA VAL A 148 2.21 2.23 2.33
C VAL A 148 1.34 1.37 1.42
N PHE A 149 0.59 0.44 2.05
CA PHE A 149 -0.35 -0.45 1.36
C PHE A 149 -1.50 -0.80 2.30
N GLN A 150 -2.73 -0.67 1.81
CA GLN A 150 -3.95 -1.02 2.54
C GLN A 150 -4.95 -1.76 1.63
N PRO A 151 -5.34 -3.01 1.92
CA PRO A 151 -6.50 -3.65 1.33
C PRO A 151 -7.76 -3.31 2.15
N TYR A 152 -8.30 -2.10 1.97
CA TYR A 152 -9.40 -1.58 2.79
C TYR A 152 -10.67 -2.42 2.69
N GLN A 153 -11.10 -2.77 1.46
CA GLN A 153 -12.19 -3.72 1.23
C GLN A 153 -11.86 -4.59 0.00
N ALA A 154 -11.28 -5.74 0.25
CA ALA A 154 -10.83 -6.67 -0.77
C ALA A 154 -11.38 -8.09 -0.53
N PRO A 155 -12.74 -8.27 -0.43
CA PRO A 155 -13.34 -9.58 -0.17
C PRO A 155 -13.09 -10.52 -1.34
N ASP A 156 -12.72 -11.77 -1.02
CA ASP A 156 -12.42 -12.84 -1.97
C ASP A 156 -11.27 -12.56 -2.96
N ASP A 157 -10.55 -11.45 -2.83
CA ASP A 157 -9.42 -11.11 -3.68
C ASP A 157 -8.19 -11.97 -3.37
N THR A 158 -7.40 -12.24 -4.41
CA THR A 158 -6.05 -12.81 -4.28
C THR A 158 -5.03 -11.70 -4.47
N ILE A 159 -4.26 -11.41 -3.41
CA ILE A 159 -3.26 -10.34 -3.40
C ILE A 159 -1.87 -10.96 -3.29
N GLN A 160 -0.98 -10.60 -4.22
CA GLN A 160 0.41 -11.04 -4.25
C GLN A 160 1.32 -9.83 -4.33
N ILE A 161 2.23 -9.70 -3.37
CA ILE A 161 3.26 -8.65 -3.33
C ILE A 161 4.61 -9.35 -3.33
N ASP A 162 5.45 -9.06 -4.32
CA ASP A 162 6.84 -9.50 -4.36
C ASP A 162 7.76 -8.31 -4.62
N ARG A 163 8.72 -8.10 -3.73
CA ARG A 163 9.67 -6.99 -3.74
C ARG A 163 8.97 -5.62 -3.60
N MET A 164 8.76 -5.22 -2.37
CA MET A 164 8.26 -3.89 -2.04
C MET A 164 9.15 -3.22 -0.98
N THR A 165 9.45 -1.95 -1.18
CA THR A 165 10.06 -1.10 -0.14
C THR A 165 9.16 0.07 0.15
N GLY A 166 8.87 0.30 1.42
CA GLY A 166 8.07 1.43 1.90
C GLY A 166 8.82 2.28 2.90
N LEU A 167 8.78 3.60 2.74
CA LEU A 167 9.24 4.59 3.70
C LEU A 167 8.06 5.40 4.21
N THR A 168 7.85 5.37 5.53
CA THR A 168 6.68 6.00 6.15
C THR A 168 7.03 6.59 7.52
N ASN A 169 6.27 7.59 7.95
CA ASN A 169 6.22 8.02 9.34
C ASN A 169 4.86 7.70 9.99
N CYS A 170 4.03 6.93 9.30
CA CYS A 170 2.75 6.47 9.77
C CYS A 170 2.65 4.95 9.68
N GLN A 171 1.84 4.41 8.80
CA GLN A 171 1.60 2.98 8.70
C GLN A 171 2.30 2.36 7.49
N GLY A 172 2.76 1.12 7.61
CA GLY A 172 3.35 0.35 6.52
C GLY A 172 2.30 -0.45 5.77
N PHE A 173 2.15 -1.71 6.17
CA PHE A 173 1.10 -2.58 5.65
C PHE A 173 -0.05 -2.65 6.64
N THR A 174 -1.19 -2.06 6.31
CA THR A 174 -2.41 -2.19 7.10
C THR A 174 -3.26 -3.30 6.50
N LEU A 175 -3.12 -4.49 7.04
CA LEU A 175 -3.83 -5.69 6.56
C LEU A 175 -5.03 -5.96 7.47
N ASP A 176 -6.04 -5.09 7.45
CA ASP A 176 -7.24 -5.20 8.28
C ASP A 176 -8.38 -5.93 7.55
N PRO A 177 -8.49 -7.26 7.67
CA PRO A 177 -9.56 -8.01 7.03
C PRO A 177 -10.93 -7.79 7.69
N ASP A 178 -10.96 -7.22 8.90
CA ASP A 178 -12.22 -6.98 9.61
C ASP A 178 -13.07 -5.91 8.91
N LEU A 179 -12.46 -4.97 8.20
CA LEU A 179 -13.22 -4.00 7.41
C LEU A 179 -14.01 -4.69 6.32
N ALA A 180 -13.39 -5.57 5.55
CA ALA A 180 -14.11 -6.37 4.57
C ALA A 180 -15.11 -7.30 5.23
N TYR A 181 -14.74 -7.97 6.33
CA TYR A 181 -15.60 -8.91 7.02
C TYR A 181 -16.80 -8.26 7.70
N SER A 182 -16.65 -7.08 8.27
CA SER A 182 -17.77 -6.36 8.93
C SER A 182 -18.92 -6.04 7.98
N VAL A 183 -18.64 -5.83 6.71
CA VAL A 183 -19.61 -5.49 5.67
C VAL A 183 -20.01 -6.71 4.85
N TRP A 184 -19.06 -7.54 4.44
CA TRP A 184 -19.24 -8.61 3.46
C TRP A 184 -19.25 -10.01 4.04
N HIS A 185 -18.83 -10.16 5.32
CA HIS A 185 -18.64 -11.45 5.99
C HIS A 185 -17.66 -12.39 5.27
N THR A 186 -16.78 -11.83 4.42
CA THR A 186 -15.71 -12.57 3.74
C THR A 186 -14.37 -11.87 3.92
N PHE A 187 -13.30 -12.65 3.81
CA PHE A 187 -11.92 -12.15 3.83
C PHE A 187 -11.33 -12.18 2.43
N PRO A 188 -10.20 -11.52 2.18
CA PRO A 188 -9.41 -11.82 1.00
C PRO A 188 -9.16 -13.32 0.87
N ALA A 189 -9.22 -13.87 -0.34
CA ALA A 189 -8.98 -15.29 -0.57
C ALA A 189 -7.55 -15.67 -0.20
N SER A 190 -6.59 -14.79 -0.49
CA SER A 190 -5.21 -14.90 -0.02
C SER A 190 -4.48 -13.57 -0.08
N ILE A 191 -3.58 -13.35 0.88
CA ILE A 191 -2.58 -12.27 0.84
C ILE A 191 -1.21 -12.93 1.00
N THR A 192 -0.37 -12.79 -0.01
CA THR A 192 1.02 -13.26 0.02
C THR A 192 1.95 -12.07 -0.16
N ILE A 193 2.82 -11.84 0.80
CA ILE A 193 3.84 -10.79 0.75
C ILE A 193 5.19 -11.47 0.94
N GLN A 194 6.13 -11.16 0.08
CA GLN A 194 7.49 -11.65 0.17
C GLN A 194 8.50 -10.59 -0.28
N ASN A 195 9.68 -10.59 0.32
CA ASN A 195 10.74 -9.63 -0.01
C ASN A 195 10.29 -8.18 0.17
N ALA A 196 9.58 -7.88 1.24
CA ALA A 196 9.16 -6.52 1.55
C ALA A 196 9.92 -5.96 2.75
N ASN A 197 10.26 -4.68 2.69
CA ASN A 197 10.76 -3.96 3.84
C ASN A 197 10.07 -2.61 4.00
N ILE A 198 9.71 -2.32 5.24
CA ILE A 198 9.16 -1.05 5.66
C ILE A 198 10.15 -0.35 6.56
N ASP A 199 10.58 0.84 6.16
CA ASP A 199 11.40 1.72 6.96
C ASP A 199 10.54 2.83 7.55
N ALA A 200 10.34 2.74 8.87
CA ALA A 200 9.56 3.70 9.63
C ALA A 200 10.47 4.77 10.21
N THR A 201 10.16 6.01 9.92
CA THR A 201 10.83 7.14 10.57
C THR A 201 10.02 7.67 11.75
N SER A 202 10.68 8.31 12.71
CA SER A 202 10.00 8.87 13.87
C SER A 202 8.96 9.92 13.46
N ASN A 203 7.75 9.81 14.00
CA ASN A 203 6.72 10.83 13.82
C ASN A 203 6.86 11.88 14.95
N PRO A 204 7.22 13.13 14.64
CA PRO A 204 7.43 14.16 15.66
C PRO A 204 6.14 14.57 16.39
N TYR A 205 4.97 14.20 15.88
CA TYR A 205 3.67 14.55 16.47
C TYR A 205 3.11 13.48 17.41
N TRP A 206 3.56 12.21 17.28
CA TRP A 206 3.10 11.09 18.10
C TRP A 206 4.11 10.67 19.17
N GLY A 207 5.20 11.41 19.31
CA GLY A 207 6.22 11.17 20.33
C GLY A 207 7.02 9.89 20.10
N THR A 208 6.55 8.76 20.58
CA THR A 208 7.25 7.47 20.49
C THR A 208 6.51 6.44 19.62
N ALA A 209 5.42 6.84 19.00
CA ALA A 209 4.65 5.90 18.20
C ALA A 209 5.20 5.82 16.77
N HIS A 210 5.98 4.81 16.52
CA HIS A 210 6.40 4.40 15.20
C HIS A 210 5.41 3.34 14.74
N PHE A 211 4.62 3.65 13.74
CA PHE A 211 3.62 2.71 13.25
C PHE A 211 4.12 2.05 11.97
N VAL A 212 4.68 0.87 12.11
CA VAL A 212 4.66 -0.11 11.05
C VAL A 212 3.60 -1.12 11.43
N ASP A 213 2.37 -0.83 11.08
CA ASP A 213 1.27 -1.70 11.43
C ASP A 213 1.11 -2.81 10.41
N TRP A 214 1.55 -3.97 10.81
CA TRP A 214 1.02 -5.21 10.29
C TRP A 214 -0.30 -5.48 11.02
N TRP A 215 -1.32 -4.71 10.69
CA TRP A 215 -2.60 -4.82 11.35
C TRP A 215 -3.35 -6.03 10.81
N LEU A 216 -3.51 -7.02 11.63
CA LEU A 216 -3.98 -8.32 11.19
C LEU A 216 -5.34 -8.72 11.74
N THR A 217 -5.90 -8.05 12.74
CA THR A 217 -7.30 -8.28 13.16
C THR A 217 -7.71 -7.35 14.28
N ARG A 218 -8.95 -6.91 14.27
CA ARG A 218 -9.63 -6.45 15.48
C ARG A 218 -10.30 -7.64 16.17
N GLY A 219 -9.95 -7.87 17.40
CA GLY A 219 -10.83 -8.42 18.45
C GLY A 219 -10.85 -9.92 18.68
N THR A 220 -10.97 -10.82 17.76
CA THR A 220 -11.32 -12.20 18.10
C THR A 220 -10.45 -13.31 17.53
N GLY A 221 -9.46 -13.01 16.76
CA GLY A 221 -8.58 -14.06 16.27
C GLY A 221 -7.65 -13.61 15.17
N CYS A 222 -6.55 -14.28 15.06
CA CYS A 222 -5.68 -14.19 13.93
C CYS A 222 -6.43 -14.57 12.68
N MET A 223 -6.15 -13.89 11.60
CA MET A 223 -6.73 -14.23 10.31
C MET A 223 -6.80 -15.74 10.15
N SER A 224 -7.99 -16.23 9.95
CA SER A 224 -8.21 -17.59 9.52
C SER A 224 -7.98 -17.77 8.02
N GLY A 225 -7.81 -16.67 7.30
CA GLY A 225 -7.51 -16.67 5.88
C GLY A 225 -6.03 -17.04 5.59
N PRO A 226 -5.71 -17.43 4.37
CA PRO A 226 -4.35 -17.72 3.96
C PRO A 226 -3.54 -16.43 3.81
N LEU A 227 -2.87 -16.02 4.89
CA LEU A 227 -1.86 -14.97 4.89
C LEU A 227 -0.48 -15.63 4.95
N SER A 228 0.39 -15.29 4.02
CA SER A 228 1.80 -15.70 4.01
C SER A 228 2.69 -14.49 3.85
N LEU A 229 3.60 -14.28 4.82
CA LEU A 229 4.63 -13.26 4.78
C LEU A 229 5.99 -13.95 4.93
N ASN A 230 6.90 -13.69 3.99
CA ASN A 230 8.16 -14.41 3.91
C ASN A 230 9.30 -13.49 3.50
N ASP A 231 10.39 -13.54 4.26
CA ASP A 231 11.56 -12.67 4.09
C ASP A 231 11.23 -11.16 4.14
N ASP A 232 10.30 -10.78 5.02
CA ASP A 232 9.86 -9.42 5.22
C ASP A 232 10.55 -8.78 6.41
N TYR A 233 10.79 -7.45 6.32
CA TYR A 233 11.52 -6.69 7.32
C TYR A 233 10.77 -5.44 7.74
N SER A 234 10.91 -5.09 9.01
CA SER A 234 10.41 -3.85 9.59
C SER A 234 11.50 -3.20 10.43
N SER A 235 11.75 -1.93 10.23
CA SER A 235 12.72 -1.17 11.03
C SER A 235 12.27 -0.97 12.48
N GLU A 236 10.97 -1.03 12.72
CA GLU A 236 10.37 -0.81 14.04
C GLU A 236 9.54 -2.00 14.51
N PRO A 237 9.53 -2.26 15.84
CA PRO A 237 8.83 -3.40 16.40
C PRO A 237 7.32 -3.20 16.60
N SER A 238 6.71 -2.16 16.08
CA SER A 238 5.27 -1.94 16.23
C SER A 238 4.46 -2.78 15.27
N ILE A 239 4.46 -4.08 15.54
CA ILE A 239 3.62 -5.05 14.85
C ILE A 239 2.36 -5.25 15.69
N TRP A 240 1.22 -5.05 15.09
CA TRP A 240 -0.06 -5.31 15.74
C TRP A 240 -0.70 -6.58 15.15
N PRO A 241 -1.20 -7.50 15.96
CA PRO A 241 -1.24 -7.47 17.44
C PRO A 241 0.14 -7.72 18.07
N ALA A 242 0.39 -7.01 19.18
CA ALA A 242 1.62 -7.20 19.92
C ALA A 242 1.71 -8.65 20.47
N PRO A 243 2.90 -9.27 20.47
CA PRO A 243 3.08 -10.63 20.96
C PRO A 243 2.52 -10.82 22.37
N GLY A 244 1.78 -11.88 22.58
CA GLY A 244 1.22 -12.27 23.88
C GLY A 244 -0.03 -11.51 24.32
N THR A 245 -0.56 -10.61 23.53
CA THR A 245 -1.77 -9.84 23.86
C THR A 245 -3.04 -10.38 23.20
N HIS A 246 -2.93 -11.23 22.20
CA HIS A 246 -4.05 -11.79 21.45
C HIS A 246 -3.91 -13.29 21.19
N ALA A 247 -5.03 -13.92 20.81
CA ALA A 247 -5.14 -15.36 20.59
C ALA A 247 -4.27 -15.92 19.44
N CYS A 248 -3.44 -15.09 18.84
CA CYS A 248 -2.66 -15.44 17.65
C CYS A 248 -1.42 -16.28 17.91
N ASP A 249 -1.09 -16.61 19.14
CA ASP A 249 0.17 -17.28 19.47
C ASP A 249 1.41 -16.62 18.82
N ALA A 250 1.30 -15.31 18.52
CA ALA A 250 2.40 -14.57 17.95
C ALA A 250 3.62 -14.61 18.88
N ARG A 251 4.77 -14.96 18.35
CA ARG A 251 6.01 -15.12 19.10
C ARG A 251 7.05 -14.14 18.57
N TYR A 252 7.77 -13.53 19.50
CA TYR A 252 8.96 -12.79 19.17
C TYR A 252 10.19 -13.53 19.66
N SER A 253 11.06 -13.92 18.78
CA SER A 253 12.30 -14.61 19.12
C SER A 253 13.41 -14.24 18.13
N ARG A 254 14.59 -13.86 18.67
CA ARG A 254 15.79 -13.57 17.87
C ARG A 254 15.56 -12.54 16.75
N GLY A 255 14.77 -11.51 17.02
CA GLY A 255 14.50 -10.46 16.01
C GLY A 255 13.46 -10.85 14.96
N VAL A 256 12.70 -11.92 15.18
CA VAL A 256 11.65 -12.35 14.25
C VAL A 256 10.31 -12.41 14.98
N PHE A 257 9.31 -11.75 14.45
CA PHE A 257 7.91 -12.01 14.79
C PHE A 257 7.37 -13.13 13.93
N SER A 258 6.68 -14.06 14.53
CA SER A 258 6.12 -15.18 13.78
C SER A 258 4.80 -15.69 14.36
N TRP A 259 3.85 -16.03 13.49
CA TRP A 259 2.66 -16.81 13.77
C TRP A 259 2.20 -17.49 12.47
N LYS A 260 1.86 -18.78 12.56
CA LYS A 260 1.54 -19.57 11.35
C LYS A 260 2.59 -19.35 10.23
N ASP A 261 2.16 -18.92 9.07
CA ASP A 261 2.98 -18.68 7.89
C ASP A 261 3.45 -17.20 7.77
N VAL A 262 3.48 -16.49 8.89
CA VAL A 262 3.93 -15.10 8.96
C VAL A 262 5.26 -15.01 9.67
N HIS A 263 6.26 -14.44 9.00
CA HIS A 263 7.60 -14.24 9.53
C HIS A 263 8.10 -12.83 9.17
N ILE A 264 8.20 -11.95 10.15
CA ILE A 264 8.67 -10.57 9.98
C ILE A 264 9.93 -10.37 10.81
N ARG A 265 11.00 -9.96 10.16
CA ARG A 265 12.29 -9.65 10.80
C ARG A 265 12.34 -8.18 11.21
N ILE A 266 12.90 -7.90 12.36
CA ILE A 266 13.16 -6.53 12.80
C ILE A 266 14.52 -6.09 12.27
N GLY A 267 14.56 -4.91 11.65
CA GLY A 267 15.73 -4.31 11.06
C GLY A 267 15.58 -4.04 9.57
N VAL A 268 16.69 -3.96 8.90
CA VAL A 268 16.79 -3.76 7.46
C VAL A 268 17.38 -5.01 6.80
N PRO A 269 17.05 -5.30 5.53
CA PRO A 269 17.69 -6.38 4.80
C PRO A 269 19.22 -6.18 4.73
N ALA A 270 19.99 -7.27 4.81
CA ALA A 270 21.44 -7.19 4.87
C ALA A 270 22.07 -6.52 3.64
N ASP A 271 21.43 -6.68 2.49
CA ASP A 271 21.88 -6.11 1.21
C ASP A 271 21.22 -4.76 0.89
N GLY A 272 20.54 -4.14 1.86
CA GLY A 272 19.76 -2.91 1.68
C GLY A 272 18.34 -3.16 1.22
N ASP A 273 17.65 -2.08 0.84
CA ASP A 273 16.24 -2.16 0.39
C ASP A 273 16.04 -3.18 -0.72
N PHE A 274 14.95 -3.97 -0.62
CA PHE A 274 14.58 -4.89 -1.70
C PHE A 274 14.31 -4.16 -3.02
N VAL A 275 13.84 -2.92 -2.93
CA VAL A 275 13.58 -2.06 -4.08
C VAL A 275 14.29 -0.72 -3.88
N PRO A 276 15.56 -0.59 -4.24
CA PRO A 276 16.25 0.68 -4.15
C PRO A 276 15.70 1.69 -5.17
N PRO A 277 15.83 3.02 -4.94
CA PRO A 277 15.26 4.05 -5.81
C PRO A 277 15.62 3.91 -7.30
N GLY A 278 16.82 3.46 -7.61
CA GLY A 278 17.27 3.27 -8.99
C GLY A 278 16.70 2.04 -9.70
N ALA A 279 15.96 1.17 -8.98
CA ALA A 279 15.41 -0.07 -9.54
C ALA A 279 13.97 0.08 -10.05
N VAL A 280 13.37 1.27 -9.92
CA VAL A 280 11.97 1.56 -10.27
C VAL A 280 11.82 2.96 -10.87
N GLY A 281 10.60 3.33 -11.25
CA GLY A 281 10.28 4.69 -11.64
C GLY A 281 10.51 4.99 -13.12
N LEU A 282 10.87 6.24 -13.40
CA LEU A 282 11.11 6.70 -14.77
C LEU A 282 12.26 5.91 -15.41
N GLY A 283 12.01 5.39 -16.60
CA GLY A 283 12.99 4.58 -17.31
C GLY A 283 13.08 3.11 -16.90
N TYR A 284 12.27 2.66 -15.96
CA TYR A 284 12.18 1.26 -15.59
C TYR A 284 11.90 0.36 -16.78
N ARG A 285 12.58 -0.77 -16.83
CA ARG A 285 12.35 -1.83 -17.83
C ARG A 285 12.16 -3.14 -17.09
N SER A 286 11.04 -3.80 -17.35
CA SER A 286 10.76 -5.10 -16.78
C SER A 286 11.86 -6.11 -17.12
N PRO A 287 12.44 -6.80 -16.13
CA PRO A 287 13.36 -7.91 -16.38
C PRO A 287 12.64 -9.14 -16.94
N GLY A 288 11.31 -9.11 -17.05
CA GLY A 288 10.50 -10.22 -17.49
C GLY A 288 10.33 -11.25 -16.38
N TYR A 289 9.65 -10.89 -15.30
CA TYR A 289 9.28 -11.86 -14.27
C TYR A 289 8.48 -13.01 -14.91
N ARG A 290 8.94 -14.23 -14.68
CA ARG A 290 8.21 -15.42 -15.12
C ARG A 290 7.07 -15.65 -14.13
N ARG A 291 5.88 -15.61 -14.65
CA ARG A 291 4.66 -16.04 -13.95
C ARG A 291 4.47 -17.53 -14.08
#